data_805d6c8ee1ccaa684c3cbacb8addfc21
#
_entry.id   805d6c8ee1ccaa684c3cbacb8addfc21
#
_cell.length_a   1.000
_cell.length_b   1.000
_cell.length_c   1.000
_cell.angle_alpha   90.00
_cell.angle_beta   90.00
_cell.angle_gamma   90.00
#
_symmetry.space_group_name_H-M   'P 1'
#
loop_
_entity.id
_entity.type
_entity.pdbx_description
1 polymer ?
#
loop_
_entity_poly.entity_id
_entity_poly.type
_entity_poly.pdbx_seq_one_letter_code
_entity_poly.pdbx_strand_id
1 'polypeptide(L)'
;MVATAYTVAFEGIEARLVEVQCAITAGVPGFAIVGLADKAVSEARERVRTALTSMAIALPSKRITVNLSPADMPKEGSHFDLAIAIALLAAIDILPREDVARTVALGELSLDGRLIPVIGALPAALTAAEDHRMLLCPAACGSEAAWVADTEVIAAASLADVIRHYTGAQPITPATPGEVTARPAGRDLTDVKGQERAKRALEIAAAGRHHTMLIGPPGSGKSMLAARIPGILPPLSAAEALETSMIHSLAGLLDEGGISRTRPFREPHHTASMAAIVGGGRSAKPGEISLAHHGVLFMDEFPEFPRTVLETLRQPIETGEVTVARANAHIRYPCRFMLVAAANPCKCGHLADAARACSRAPLCGEDYLGRISGPLMDRFDLRVEVPPVAFADLDLPSSGDPSATVADRVARARKVQTTRFAAHPGHSVNADAEGRLLEEIATPDAEGRALLTRVAERFGLTARGYHRVLRVARTIADLDASDAVRLPHVAEAVSYRLALSKEV
;
A
#
# COMPACT_ATOMS: atom_id res chain seq x y z
N MET A 1 -23.54 -26.73 -28.12
CA MET A 1 -23.99 -25.45 -27.45
C MET A 1 -22.84 -25.01 -26.57
N VAL A 2 -22.64 -23.71 -26.47
CA VAL A 2 -21.61 -23.09 -25.61
C VAL A 2 -22.32 -22.42 -24.42
N ALA A 3 -21.84 -22.66 -23.21
CA ALA A 3 -22.25 -21.91 -22.02
C ALA A 3 -21.12 -20.97 -21.61
N THR A 4 -21.46 -19.79 -21.13
CA THR A 4 -20.51 -18.73 -20.77
C THR A 4 -20.68 -18.33 -19.33
N ALA A 5 -19.57 -18.22 -18.60
CA ALA A 5 -19.45 -17.56 -17.29
C ALA A 5 -18.29 -16.55 -17.37
N TYR A 6 -18.14 -15.76 -16.33
CA TYR A 6 -17.05 -14.78 -16.26
C TYR A 6 -16.24 -14.98 -14.97
N THR A 7 -14.99 -14.59 -15.02
CA THR A 7 -14.09 -14.46 -13.88
C THR A 7 -13.15 -13.29 -14.13
N VAL A 8 -12.14 -13.11 -13.31
CA VAL A 8 -11.13 -12.05 -13.48
C VAL A 8 -9.72 -12.62 -13.51
N ALA A 9 -8.83 -11.91 -14.17
CA ALA A 9 -7.39 -12.08 -14.01
C ALA A 9 -6.79 -10.78 -13.47
N PHE A 10 -5.83 -10.87 -12.56
CA PHE A 10 -5.25 -9.70 -11.90
C PHE A 10 -4.00 -9.20 -12.63
N GLU A 11 -3.98 -7.89 -12.90
CA GLU A 11 -2.82 -7.19 -13.45
C GLU A 11 -2.51 -5.97 -12.55
N GLY A 12 -1.62 -6.14 -11.60
CA GLY A 12 -1.40 -5.15 -10.54
C GLY A 12 -2.60 -5.08 -9.60
N ILE A 13 -3.13 -3.88 -9.39
CA ILE A 13 -4.34 -3.66 -8.57
C ILE A 13 -5.63 -3.81 -9.39
N GLU A 14 -5.52 -3.86 -10.71
CA GLU A 14 -6.66 -4.00 -11.60
C GLU A 14 -7.04 -5.46 -11.78
N ALA A 15 -8.34 -5.73 -11.83
CA ALA A 15 -8.89 -7.01 -12.25
C ALA A 15 -9.46 -6.83 -13.66
N ARG A 16 -9.09 -7.75 -14.57
CA ARG A 16 -9.60 -7.74 -15.94
C ARG A 16 -10.53 -8.90 -16.17
N LEU A 17 -11.65 -8.64 -16.79
CA LEU A 17 -12.66 -9.66 -17.07
C LEU A 17 -12.11 -10.76 -17.99
N VAL A 18 -12.36 -12.01 -17.62
CA VAL A 18 -12.06 -13.21 -18.39
C VAL A 18 -13.35 -13.96 -18.65
N GLU A 19 -13.63 -14.17 -19.93
CA GLU A 19 -14.75 -14.99 -20.37
C GLU A 19 -14.37 -16.47 -20.31
N VAL A 20 -15.20 -17.29 -19.66
CA VAL A 20 -15.06 -18.74 -19.51
C VAL A 20 -16.13 -19.42 -20.34
N GLN A 21 -15.75 -19.91 -21.52
CA GLN A 21 -16.64 -20.59 -22.45
C GLN A 21 -16.51 -22.10 -22.30
N CYS A 22 -17.59 -22.81 -22.02
CA CYS A 22 -17.62 -24.26 -21.95
C CYS A 22 -18.41 -24.85 -23.12
N ALA A 23 -17.75 -25.68 -23.90
CA ALA A 23 -18.36 -26.40 -25.03
C ALA A 23 -18.29 -27.93 -24.84
N ILE A 24 -19.39 -28.61 -25.11
CA ILE A 24 -19.50 -30.07 -25.08
C ILE A 24 -19.76 -30.57 -26.52
N THR A 25 -18.80 -31.33 -27.07
CA THR A 25 -18.83 -31.79 -28.44
C THR A 25 -18.73 -33.33 -28.52
N ALA A 26 -19.24 -33.92 -29.59
CA ALA A 26 -19.02 -35.34 -29.86
C ALA A 26 -17.53 -35.63 -30.06
N GLY A 27 -17.06 -36.74 -29.58
CA GLY A 27 -15.65 -37.17 -29.70
C GLY A 27 -15.20 -38.04 -28.54
N VAL A 28 -13.89 -38.31 -28.51
CA VAL A 28 -13.27 -39.09 -27.42
C VAL A 28 -13.46 -38.31 -26.11
N PRO A 29 -13.99 -38.98 -25.05
CA PRO A 29 -14.16 -38.35 -23.76
C PRO A 29 -12.87 -37.69 -23.25
N GLY A 30 -12.95 -36.44 -22.83
CA GLY A 30 -11.81 -35.68 -22.31
C GLY A 30 -12.22 -34.33 -21.79
N PHE A 31 -11.40 -33.78 -20.92
CA PHE A 31 -11.60 -32.43 -20.38
C PHE A 31 -10.34 -31.59 -20.64
N ALA A 32 -10.45 -30.56 -21.46
CA ALA A 32 -9.35 -29.68 -21.83
C ALA A 32 -9.66 -28.21 -21.42
N ILE A 33 -8.65 -27.51 -20.93
CA ILE A 33 -8.70 -26.06 -20.66
C ILE A 33 -7.67 -25.41 -21.60
N VAL A 34 -8.08 -24.35 -22.31
CA VAL A 34 -7.26 -23.61 -23.28
C VAL A 34 -7.32 -22.10 -22.99
N GLY A 35 -6.32 -21.31 -23.39
CA GLY A 35 -6.29 -19.86 -23.24
C GLY A 35 -5.20 -19.37 -22.28
N LEU A 36 -3.93 -19.74 -22.48
CA LEU A 36 -2.77 -19.33 -21.66
C LEU A 36 -2.93 -19.60 -20.15
N ALA A 37 -3.53 -20.75 -19.82
CA ALA A 37 -3.70 -21.22 -18.47
C ALA A 37 -2.34 -21.63 -17.85
N ASP A 38 -2.04 -21.15 -16.65
CA ASP A 38 -0.88 -21.62 -15.89
C ASP A 38 -1.11 -23.06 -15.36
N LYS A 39 -0.15 -23.56 -14.58
CA LYS A 39 -0.26 -24.90 -13.99
C LYS A 39 -1.45 -25.01 -13.03
N ALA A 40 -1.70 -23.96 -12.20
CA ALA A 40 -2.78 -23.97 -11.22
C ALA A 40 -4.17 -23.99 -11.90
N VAL A 41 -4.34 -23.20 -12.97
CA VAL A 41 -5.56 -23.19 -13.80
C VAL A 41 -5.71 -24.51 -14.57
N SER A 42 -4.62 -25.09 -15.05
CA SER A 42 -4.66 -26.40 -15.71
C SER A 42 -5.07 -27.53 -14.75
N GLU A 43 -4.69 -27.45 -13.48
CA GLU A 43 -5.08 -28.38 -12.42
C GLU A 43 -6.56 -28.22 -12.00
N ALA A 44 -7.20 -27.08 -12.28
CA ALA A 44 -8.63 -26.86 -12.05
C ALA A 44 -9.50 -27.98 -12.65
N ARG A 45 -9.07 -28.54 -13.78
CA ARG A 45 -9.75 -29.67 -14.42
C ARG A 45 -9.98 -30.85 -13.44
N GLU A 46 -8.96 -31.22 -12.68
CA GLU A 46 -9.06 -32.35 -11.75
C GLU A 46 -9.86 -31.97 -10.50
N ARG A 47 -9.70 -30.74 -9.99
CA ARG A 47 -10.50 -30.27 -8.84
C ARG A 47 -11.98 -30.18 -9.17
N VAL A 48 -12.34 -29.55 -10.28
CA VAL A 48 -13.74 -29.45 -10.75
C VAL A 48 -14.34 -30.83 -11.01
N ARG A 49 -13.62 -31.70 -11.71
CA ARG A 49 -14.09 -33.06 -12.00
C ARG A 49 -14.37 -33.84 -10.70
N THR A 50 -13.44 -33.83 -9.76
CA THR A 50 -13.56 -34.57 -8.51
C THR A 50 -14.68 -33.98 -7.64
N ALA A 51 -14.79 -32.66 -7.55
CA ALA A 51 -15.87 -31.99 -6.82
C ALA A 51 -17.26 -32.35 -7.37
N LEU A 52 -17.45 -32.35 -8.69
CA LEU A 52 -18.73 -32.76 -9.30
C LEU A 52 -19.02 -34.24 -9.08
N THR A 53 -18.01 -35.10 -9.17
CA THR A 53 -18.17 -36.54 -8.90
C THR A 53 -18.55 -36.81 -7.45
N SER A 54 -17.95 -36.11 -6.49
CA SER A 54 -18.29 -36.26 -5.06
C SER A 54 -19.72 -35.85 -4.73
N MET A 55 -20.29 -34.95 -5.55
CA MET A 55 -21.68 -34.52 -5.46
C MET A 55 -22.65 -35.40 -6.27
N ALA A 56 -22.19 -36.55 -6.77
CA ALA A 56 -22.96 -37.47 -7.65
C ALA A 56 -23.44 -36.83 -8.96
N ILE A 57 -22.74 -35.78 -9.44
CA ILE A 57 -23.01 -35.17 -10.76
C ILE A 57 -22.11 -35.83 -11.79
N ALA A 58 -22.74 -36.62 -12.70
CA ALA A 58 -22.04 -37.34 -13.74
C ALA A 58 -21.66 -36.39 -14.89
N LEU A 59 -20.38 -36.40 -15.26
CA LEU A 59 -19.93 -35.71 -16.47
C LEU A 59 -20.29 -36.51 -17.73
N PRO A 60 -20.68 -35.81 -18.82
CA PRO A 60 -21.02 -36.48 -20.08
C PRO A 60 -19.80 -37.19 -20.67
N SER A 61 -20.01 -38.39 -21.22
CA SER A 61 -19.00 -39.16 -21.95
C SER A 61 -18.73 -38.55 -23.33
N LYS A 62 -18.37 -37.26 -23.36
CA LYS A 62 -18.10 -36.44 -24.54
C LYS A 62 -16.82 -35.64 -24.34
N ARG A 63 -16.38 -34.91 -25.34
CA ARG A 63 -15.27 -33.96 -25.23
C ARG A 63 -15.76 -32.66 -24.65
N ILE A 64 -15.23 -32.30 -23.47
CA ILE A 64 -15.46 -31.04 -22.78
C ILE A 64 -14.25 -30.14 -23.07
N THR A 65 -14.50 -28.92 -23.58
CA THR A 65 -13.46 -27.92 -23.80
C THR A 65 -13.87 -26.63 -23.11
N VAL A 66 -13.03 -26.14 -22.23
CA VAL A 66 -13.16 -24.81 -21.59
C VAL A 66 -12.14 -23.87 -22.21
N ASN A 67 -12.61 -22.76 -22.76
CA ASN A 67 -11.78 -21.72 -23.34
C ASN A 67 -11.81 -20.49 -22.44
N LEU A 68 -10.64 -19.95 -22.11
CA LEU A 68 -10.46 -18.73 -21.31
C LEU A 68 -10.04 -17.57 -22.23
N SER A 69 -10.92 -16.62 -22.47
CA SER A 69 -10.72 -15.49 -23.37
C SER A 69 -10.58 -14.18 -22.60
N PRO A 70 -9.70 -13.26 -23.02
CA PRO A 70 -8.85 -13.28 -24.21
C PRO A 70 -7.60 -14.16 -24.06
N ALA A 71 -7.04 -14.65 -25.17
CA ALA A 71 -5.91 -15.58 -25.16
C ALA A 71 -4.53 -14.91 -24.99
N ASP A 72 -4.45 -13.60 -25.07
CA ASP A 72 -3.21 -12.81 -24.96
C ASP A 72 -2.83 -12.47 -23.50
N MET A 73 -3.74 -12.70 -22.55
CA MET A 73 -3.54 -12.42 -21.13
C MET A 73 -3.24 -13.71 -20.35
N PRO A 74 -2.18 -13.76 -19.52
CA PRO A 74 -1.90 -14.89 -18.64
C PRO A 74 -3.01 -15.10 -17.61
N LYS A 75 -3.45 -16.35 -17.41
CA LYS A 75 -4.41 -16.74 -16.37
C LYS A 75 -3.68 -17.55 -15.31
N GLU A 76 -3.64 -16.99 -14.11
CA GLU A 76 -2.88 -17.55 -13.00
C GLU A 76 -3.72 -17.65 -11.74
N GLY A 77 -3.52 -18.74 -10.99
CA GLY A 77 -4.18 -18.96 -9.71
C GLY A 77 -5.34 -19.94 -9.76
N SER A 78 -5.76 -20.37 -8.57
CA SER A 78 -6.82 -21.39 -8.40
C SER A 78 -8.24 -20.83 -8.42
N HIS A 79 -8.39 -19.51 -8.38
CA HIS A 79 -9.70 -18.84 -8.30
C HIS A 79 -10.58 -19.02 -9.55
N PHE A 80 -10.03 -19.58 -10.63
CA PHE A 80 -10.77 -19.92 -11.85
C PHE A 80 -11.69 -21.13 -11.69
N ASP A 81 -11.48 -21.97 -10.67
CA ASP A 81 -12.20 -23.23 -10.47
C ASP A 81 -13.71 -23.05 -10.46
N LEU A 82 -14.19 -22.05 -9.69
CA LEU A 82 -15.63 -21.79 -9.56
C LEU A 82 -16.26 -21.39 -10.90
N ALA A 83 -15.63 -20.49 -11.65
CA ALA A 83 -16.11 -20.05 -12.96
C ALA A 83 -16.14 -21.20 -13.98
N ILE A 84 -15.13 -22.06 -13.97
CA ILE A 84 -15.07 -23.26 -14.82
C ILE A 84 -16.20 -24.23 -14.42
N ALA A 85 -16.43 -24.43 -13.11
CA ALA A 85 -17.47 -25.33 -12.62
C ALA A 85 -18.88 -24.85 -13.00
N ILE A 86 -19.22 -23.56 -12.80
CA ILE A 86 -20.54 -23.05 -13.15
C ILE A 86 -20.77 -23.00 -14.67
N ALA A 87 -19.73 -22.70 -15.47
CA ALA A 87 -19.83 -22.76 -16.93
C ALA A 87 -20.10 -24.19 -17.41
N LEU A 88 -19.45 -25.18 -16.79
CA LEU A 88 -19.69 -26.59 -17.08
C LEU A 88 -21.09 -27.06 -16.65
N LEU A 89 -21.54 -26.69 -15.45
CA LEU A 89 -22.88 -26.97 -14.96
C LEU A 89 -23.98 -26.36 -15.86
N ALA A 90 -23.74 -25.15 -16.37
CA ALA A 90 -24.63 -24.51 -17.33
C ALA A 90 -24.60 -25.21 -18.70
N ALA A 91 -23.43 -25.73 -19.13
CA ALA A 91 -23.30 -26.49 -20.39
C ALA A 91 -24.03 -27.84 -20.37
N ILE A 92 -24.21 -28.45 -19.19
CA ILE A 92 -24.99 -29.69 -18.99
C ILE A 92 -26.43 -29.43 -18.50
N ASP A 93 -26.89 -28.17 -18.60
CA ASP A 93 -28.26 -27.73 -18.29
C ASP A 93 -28.69 -27.96 -16.80
N ILE A 94 -27.72 -27.99 -15.85
CA ILE A 94 -28.00 -28.01 -14.40
C ILE A 94 -28.24 -26.59 -13.88
N LEU A 95 -27.51 -25.59 -14.40
CA LEU A 95 -27.69 -24.18 -14.06
C LEU A 95 -28.30 -23.41 -15.23
N PRO A 96 -29.12 -22.37 -14.97
CA PRO A 96 -29.65 -21.49 -15.99
C PRO A 96 -28.52 -20.71 -16.69
N ARG A 97 -28.41 -20.82 -17.99
CA ARG A 97 -27.30 -20.22 -18.77
C ARG A 97 -27.31 -18.69 -18.72
N GLU A 98 -28.50 -18.09 -18.72
CA GLU A 98 -28.65 -16.63 -18.69
C GLU A 98 -28.15 -16.03 -17.37
N ASP A 99 -28.43 -16.67 -16.24
CA ASP A 99 -27.99 -16.21 -14.92
C ASP A 99 -26.49 -16.41 -14.75
N VAL A 100 -25.95 -17.57 -15.19
CA VAL A 100 -24.51 -17.82 -15.18
C VAL A 100 -23.75 -16.82 -16.07
N ALA A 101 -24.32 -16.43 -17.23
CA ALA A 101 -23.73 -15.43 -18.10
C ALA A 101 -23.74 -14.01 -17.52
N ARG A 102 -24.49 -13.74 -16.46
CA ARG A 102 -24.50 -12.46 -15.72
C ARG A 102 -23.61 -12.48 -14.48
N THR A 103 -22.87 -13.57 -14.27
CA THR A 103 -22.09 -13.79 -13.07
C THR A 103 -20.61 -13.70 -13.34
N VAL A 104 -19.88 -12.91 -12.55
CA VAL A 104 -18.44 -13.00 -12.35
C VAL A 104 -18.20 -13.94 -11.17
N ALA A 105 -17.54 -15.06 -11.38
CA ALA A 105 -17.29 -16.06 -10.36
C ALA A 105 -15.81 -16.13 -9.98
N LEU A 106 -15.52 -16.07 -8.68
CA LEU A 106 -14.19 -16.11 -8.11
C LEU A 106 -14.17 -17.13 -6.98
N GLY A 107 -13.32 -18.18 -7.06
CA GLY A 107 -13.22 -19.15 -5.96
C GLY A 107 -12.46 -20.40 -6.34
N GLU A 108 -11.75 -20.98 -5.39
CA GLU A 108 -11.09 -22.28 -5.51
C GLU A 108 -12.02 -23.39 -4.99
N LEU A 109 -12.00 -24.55 -5.64
CA LEU A 109 -12.77 -25.71 -5.22
C LEU A 109 -11.90 -26.74 -4.51
N SER A 110 -12.36 -27.17 -3.33
CA SER A 110 -11.87 -28.42 -2.73
C SER A 110 -12.47 -29.64 -3.42
N LEU A 111 -11.85 -30.80 -3.25
CA LEU A 111 -12.29 -32.04 -3.90
C LEU A 111 -13.69 -32.53 -3.46
N ASP A 112 -14.17 -32.06 -2.31
CA ASP A 112 -15.50 -32.32 -1.77
C ASP A 112 -16.55 -31.25 -2.16
N GLY A 113 -16.16 -30.25 -2.98
CA GLY A 113 -17.04 -29.20 -3.48
C GLY A 113 -17.21 -27.99 -2.56
N ARG A 114 -16.45 -27.88 -1.46
CA ARG A 114 -16.41 -26.64 -0.66
C ARG A 114 -15.68 -25.55 -1.43
N LEU A 115 -16.09 -24.29 -1.20
CA LEU A 115 -15.43 -23.11 -1.75
C LEU A 115 -14.35 -22.61 -0.77
N ILE A 116 -13.12 -22.59 -1.24
CA ILE A 116 -11.95 -22.14 -0.51
C ILE A 116 -11.75 -20.63 -0.76
N PRO A 117 -11.49 -19.83 0.30
CA PRO A 117 -11.21 -18.40 0.16
C PRO A 117 -10.06 -18.12 -0.79
N VAL A 118 -10.19 -17.03 -1.55
CA VAL A 118 -9.21 -16.57 -2.52
C VAL A 118 -8.92 -15.08 -2.30
N ILE A 119 -7.80 -14.62 -2.80
CA ILE A 119 -7.40 -13.20 -2.73
C ILE A 119 -8.06 -12.41 -3.86
N GLY A 120 -8.24 -11.09 -3.65
CA GLY A 120 -8.69 -10.18 -4.70
C GLY A 120 -10.20 -10.11 -4.89
N ALA A 121 -10.99 -10.42 -3.87
CA ALA A 121 -12.45 -10.33 -3.95
C ALA A 121 -12.94 -8.88 -4.16
N LEU A 122 -12.30 -7.90 -3.53
CA LEU A 122 -12.63 -6.48 -3.69
C LEU A 122 -12.39 -5.96 -5.11
N PRO A 123 -11.21 -6.11 -5.74
CA PRO A 123 -11.02 -5.71 -7.14
C PRO A 123 -11.90 -6.51 -8.12
N ALA A 124 -12.21 -7.79 -7.83
CA ALA A 124 -13.15 -8.56 -8.63
C ALA A 124 -14.58 -8.00 -8.57
N ALA A 125 -15.02 -7.55 -7.38
CA ALA A 125 -16.33 -6.91 -7.20
C ALA A 125 -16.41 -5.58 -7.97
N LEU A 126 -15.35 -4.77 -7.97
CA LEU A 126 -15.28 -3.53 -8.77
C LEU A 126 -15.45 -3.82 -10.26
N THR A 127 -14.71 -4.80 -10.79
CA THR A 127 -14.83 -5.19 -12.21
C THR A 127 -16.22 -5.74 -12.53
N ALA A 128 -16.84 -6.50 -11.62
CA ALA A 128 -18.21 -6.98 -11.79
C ALA A 128 -19.22 -5.82 -11.83
N ALA A 129 -19.05 -4.80 -10.98
CA ALA A 129 -19.89 -3.60 -10.96
C ALA A 129 -19.76 -2.78 -12.25
N GLU A 130 -18.53 -2.57 -12.75
CA GLU A 130 -18.26 -1.85 -14.01
C GLU A 130 -18.93 -2.53 -15.22
N ASP A 131 -19.02 -3.86 -15.20
CA ASP A 131 -19.66 -4.65 -16.27
C ASP A 131 -21.14 -5.01 -15.97
N HIS A 132 -21.73 -4.39 -14.96
CA HIS A 132 -23.12 -4.60 -14.53
C HIS A 132 -23.49 -6.07 -14.27
N ARG A 133 -22.57 -6.81 -13.63
CA ARG A 133 -22.72 -8.22 -13.27
C ARG A 133 -22.72 -8.41 -11.76
N MET A 134 -23.30 -9.52 -11.30
CA MET A 134 -23.18 -9.97 -9.93
C MET A 134 -21.82 -10.65 -9.71
N LEU A 135 -21.32 -10.64 -8.46
CA LEU A 135 -20.17 -11.41 -8.06
C LEU A 135 -20.60 -12.65 -7.26
N LEU A 136 -20.09 -13.80 -7.65
CA LEU A 136 -20.20 -15.06 -6.90
C LEU A 136 -18.82 -15.39 -6.31
N CYS A 137 -18.72 -15.52 -4.99
CA CYS A 137 -17.44 -15.77 -4.32
C CYS A 137 -17.61 -16.71 -3.11
N PRO A 138 -16.49 -17.23 -2.53
CA PRO A 138 -16.54 -17.99 -1.29
C PRO A 138 -17.10 -17.16 -0.14
N ALA A 139 -17.82 -17.82 0.80
CA ALA A 139 -18.48 -17.16 1.93
C ALA A 139 -17.55 -16.24 2.73
N ALA A 140 -16.30 -16.64 2.94
CA ALA A 140 -15.29 -15.84 3.66
C ALA A 140 -14.86 -14.56 2.91
N CYS A 141 -15.11 -14.48 1.59
CA CYS A 141 -14.75 -13.31 0.76
C CYS A 141 -15.94 -12.33 0.61
N GLY A 142 -17.14 -12.73 1.03
CA GLY A 142 -18.36 -11.96 0.78
C GLY A 142 -18.36 -10.59 1.44
N SER A 143 -17.94 -10.49 2.69
CA SER A 143 -17.89 -9.23 3.45
C SER A 143 -16.90 -8.21 2.88
N GLU A 144 -15.81 -8.68 2.30
CA GLU A 144 -14.84 -7.86 1.58
C GLU A 144 -15.42 -7.32 0.27
N ALA A 145 -16.00 -8.20 -0.55
CA ALA A 145 -16.55 -7.86 -1.85
C ALA A 145 -17.77 -6.93 -1.75
N ALA A 146 -18.60 -7.10 -0.73
CA ALA A 146 -19.83 -6.34 -0.51
C ALA A 146 -19.63 -4.84 -0.20
N TRP A 147 -18.40 -4.36 -0.03
CA TRP A 147 -18.09 -2.93 0.05
C TRP A 147 -18.30 -2.19 -1.28
N VAL A 148 -18.43 -2.92 -2.38
CA VAL A 148 -18.78 -2.35 -3.69
C VAL A 148 -20.31 -2.34 -3.80
N ALA A 149 -20.89 -1.18 -3.53
CA ALA A 149 -22.36 -1.03 -3.46
C ALA A 149 -23.10 -1.29 -4.78
N ASP A 150 -22.42 -1.11 -5.92
CA ASP A 150 -23.03 -1.18 -7.26
C ASP A 150 -23.04 -2.60 -7.85
N THR A 151 -22.71 -3.64 -7.05
CA THR A 151 -22.81 -5.04 -7.45
C THR A 151 -23.42 -5.90 -6.37
N GLU A 152 -24.24 -6.86 -6.78
CA GLU A 152 -24.78 -7.88 -5.89
C GLU A 152 -23.74 -8.97 -5.66
N VAL A 153 -23.43 -9.26 -4.39
CA VAL A 153 -22.42 -10.25 -4.01
C VAL A 153 -23.10 -11.47 -3.40
N ILE A 154 -22.99 -12.59 -4.08
CA ILE A 154 -23.46 -13.90 -3.60
C ILE A 154 -22.27 -14.67 -3.02
N ALA A 155 -22.29 -14.87 -1.70
CA ALA A 155 -21.25 -15.53 -0.95
C ALA A 155 -21.66 -16.95 -0.57
N ALA A 156 -21.05 -17.96 -1.19
CA ALA A 156 -21.40 -19.35 -1.04
C ALA A 156 -20.33 -20.15 -0.26
N ALA A 157 -20.74 -21.12 0.55
CA ALA A 157 -19.82 -22.00 1.26
C ALA A 157 -19.40 -23.23 0.42
N SER A 158 -20.26 -23.65 -0.51
CA SER A 158 -20.01 -24.83 -1.34
C SER A 158 -20.64 -24.70 -2.73
N LEU A 159 -20.17 -25.52 -3.68
CA LEU A 159 -20.76 -25.63 -5.01
C LEU A 159 -22.22 -26.14 -4.94
N ALA A 160 -22.57 -26.92 -3.91
CA ALA A 160 -23.96 -27.36 -3.67
C ALA A 160 -24.87 -26.16 -3.33
N ASP A 161 -24.38 -25.21 -2.53
CA ASP A 161 -25.11 -23.98 -2.23
C ASP A 161 -25.33 -23.13 -3.47
N VAL A 162 -24.29 -23.03 -4.33
CA VAL A 162 -24.38 -22.35 -5.63
C VAL A 162 -25.49 -22.98 -6.49
N ILE A 163 -25.50 -24.31 -6.61
CA ILE A 163 -26.54 -25.01 -7.38
C ILE A 163 -27.93 -24.74 -6.80
N ARG A 164 -28.12 -24.82 -5.49
CA ARG A 164 -29.40 -24.53 -4.84
C ARG A 164 -29.86 -23.09 -5.02
N HIS A 165 -28.94 -22.16 -5.01
CA HIS A 165 -29.23 -20.75 -5.27
C HIS A 165 -29.78 -20.53 -6.67
N TYR A 166 -29.06 -20.96 -7.71
CA TYR A 166 -29.44 -20.78 -9.11
C TYR A 166 -30.65 -21.59 -9.54
N THR A 167 -30.91 -22.73 -8.91
CA THR A 167 -32.13 -23.52 -9.16
C THR A 167 -33.35 -23.01 -8.38
N GLY A 168 -33.19 -21.99 -7.55
CA GLY A 168 -34.25 -21.43 -6.71
C GLY A 168 -34.66 -22.30 -5.51
N ALA A 169 -33.96 -23.43 -5.28
CA ALA A 169 -34.28 -24.34 -4.17
C ALA A 169 -33.92 -23.69 -2.80
N GLN A 170 -32.81 -22.94 -2.75
CA GLN A 170 -32.40 -22.22 -1.55
C GLN A 170 -31.59 -20.97 -1.97
N PRO A 171 -32.25 -19.83 -2.19
CA PRO A 171 -31.60 -18.59 -2.52
C PRO A 171 -30.64 -18.14 -1.38
N ILE A 172 -29.42 -17.69 -1.75
CA ILE A 172 -28.46 -17.10 -0.82
C ILE A 172 -28.77 -15.61 -0.71
N THR A 173 -28.87 -15.09 0.49
CA THR A 173 -29.00 -13.64 0.72
C THR A 173 -27.71 -12.95 0.33
N PRO A 174 -27.76 -11.82 -0.41
CA PRO A 174 -26.58 -11.05 -0.75
C PRO A 174 -25.74 -10.70 0.48
N ALA A 175 -24.44 -10.74 0.31
CA ALA A 175 -23.50 -10.42 1.38
C ALA A 175 -23.59 -8.93 1.76
N THR A 176 -23.33 -8.63 3.01
CA THR A 176 -23.24 -7.26 3.53
C THR A 176 -21.78 -6.90 3.81
N PRO A 177 -21.42 -5.60 3.69
CA PRO A 177 -20.08 -5.13 4.03
C PRO A 177 -19.64 -5.57 5.42
N GLY A 178 -18.38 -5.96 5.56
CA GLY A 178 -17.79 -6.31 6.83
C GLY A 178 -17.69 -5.09 7.76
N GLU A 179 -17.65 -5.33 9.07
CA GLU A 179 -17.45 -4.26 10.05
C GLU A 179 -15.99 -3.80 10.06
N VAL A 180 -15.77 -2.47 10.07
CA VAL A 180 -14.47 -1.89 10.28
C VAL A 180 -14.19 -1.88 11.78
N THR A 181 -13.35 -2.76 12.24
CA THR A 181 -12.90 -2.75 13.63
C THR A 181 -12.03 -1.49 13.85
N ALA A 182 -12.51 -0.59 14.70
CA ALA A 182 -11.71 0.56 15.12
C ALA A 182 -10.46 0.02 15.83
N ARG A 183 -9.27 0.30 15.29
CA ARG A 183 -8.05 -0.06 16.00
C ARG A 183 -8.00 0.69 17.33
N PRO A 184 -7.55 0.04 18.43
CA PRO A 184 -7.42 0.70 19.73
C PRO A 184 -6.54 1.95 19.58
N ALA A 185 -6.81 2.97 20.43
CA ALA A 185 -6.05 4.20 20.47
C ALA A 185 -4.54 3.90 20.46
N GLY A 186 -3.86 4.46 19.48
CA GLY A 186 -2.44 4.18 19.27
C GLY A 186 -1.58 4.73 20.43
N ARG A 187 -0.30 4.47 20.36
CA ARG A 187 0.72 5.03 21.25
C ARG A 187 0.69 6.56 21.19
N ASP A 188 0.72 7.25 22.33
CA ASP A 188 0.64 8.71 22.40
C ASP A 188 2.03 9.36 22.32
N LEU A 189 2.12 10.58 21.75
CA LEU A 189 3.35 11.37 21.70
C LEU A 189 3.81 11.81 23.10
N THR A 190 2.90 11.93 24.06
CA THR A 190 3.23 12.25 25.45
C THR A 190 4.03 11.16 26.15
N ASP A 191 4.00 9.91 25.66
CA ASP A 191 4.84 8.83 26.20
C ASP A 191 6.33 9.06 25.88
N VAL A 192 6.67 9.88 24.88
CA VAL A 192 8.04 10.21 24.51
C VAL A 192 8.49 11.41 25.32
N LYS A 193 9.38 11.18 26.28
CA LYS A 193 9.94 12.24 27.13
C LYS A 193 10.94 13.09 26.34
N GLY A 194 10.86 14.40 26.49
CA GLY A 194 11.71 15.32 25.73
C GLY A 194 11.48 15.24 24.22
N GLN A 195 12.54 15.39 23.41
CA GLN A 195 12.53 15.24 21.93
C GLN A 195 11.59 16.21 21.20
N GLU A 196 11.37 17.41 21.72
CA GLU A 196 10.39 18.38 21.19
C GLU A 196 10.67 18.74 19.73
N ARG A 197 11.96 18.88 19.35
CA ARG A 197 12.34 19.12 17.94
C ARG A 197 11.97 17.95 17.02
N ALA A 198 12.14 16.71 17.49
CA ALA A 198 11.75 15.55 16.73
C ALA A 198 10.24 15.41 16.63
N LYS A 199 9.48 15.66 17.71
CA LYS A 199 8.01 15.68 17.68
C LYS A 199 7.49 16.74 16.71
N ARG A 200 8.06 17.96 16.70
CA ARG A 200 7.71 19.00 15.73
C ARG A 200 8.03 18.59 14.29
N ALA A 201 9.16 17.95 14.05
CA ALA A 201 9.50 17.43 12.74
C ALA A 201 8.50 16.35 12.26
N LEU A 202 8.03 15.47 13.15
CA LEU A 202 7.00 14.49 12.81
C LEU A 202 5.64 15.14 12.51
N GLU A 203 5.26 16.19 13.22
CA GLU A 203 4.07 17.00 12.92
C GLU A 203 4.15 17.60 11.52
N ILE A 204 5.27 18.21 11.15
CA ILE A 204 5.52 18.77 9.83
C ILE A 204 5.49 17.64 8.76
N ALA A 205 6.17 16.52 9.04
CA ALA A 205 6.17 15.36 8.15
C ALA A 205 4.75 14.81 7.90
N ALA A 206 3.96 14.67 8.96
CA ALA A 206 2.56 14.23 8.89
C ALA A 206 1.69 15.22 8.10
N ALA A 207 1.87 16.53 8.32
CA ALA A 207 1.10 17.55 7.65
C ALA A 207 1.39 17.63 6.15
N GLY A 208 2.65 17.50 5.71
CA GLY A 208 3.06 17.63 4.31
C GLY A 208 3.37 16.31 3.59
N ARG A 209 3.34 15.17 4.24
CA ARG A 209 3.86 13.86 3.77
C ARG A 209 5.35 13.92 3.45
N HIS A 210 6.13 14.62 4.28
CA HIS A 210 7.57 14.78 4.06
C HIS A 210 8.38 13.55 4.51
N HIS A 211 9.31 13.12 3.67
CA HIS A 211 10.24 12.04 4.01
C HIS A 211 11.22 12.50 5.09
N THR A 212 11.37 11.69 6.14
CA THR A 212 12.09 12.07 7.35
C THR A 212 13.19 11.06 7.70
N MET A 213 14.38 11.58 8.01
CA MET A 213 15.50 10.81 8.53
C MET A 213 15.75 11.19 10.00
N LEU A 214 15.65 10.22 10.89
CA LEU A 214 15.95 10.35 12.31
C LEU A 214 17.34 9.80 12.59
N ILE A 215 18.25 10.60 13.15
CA ILE A 215 19.62 10.17 13.47
C ILE A 215 19.89 10.41 14.94
N GLY A 216 20.33 9.36 15.64
CA GLY A 216 20.66 9.45 17.07
C GLY A 216 21.24 8.15 17.60
N PRO A 217 21.85 8.16 18.80
CA PRO A 217 22.42 6.98 19.41
C PRO A 217 21.36 5.90 19.69
N PRO A 218 21.76 4.64 19.90
CA PRO A 218 20.86 3.60 20.36
C PRO A 218 20.11 4.03 21.62
N GLY A 219 18.83 3.69 21.72
CA GLY A 219 17.99 4.05 22.86
C GLY A 219 17.52 5.52 22.93
N SER A 220 17.79 6.34 21.91
CA SER A 220 17.32 7.75 21.88
C SER A 220 15.82 7.93 21.59
N GLY A 221 15.08 6.85 21.30
CA GLY A 221 13.63 6.89 21.08
C GLY A 221 13.18 7.04 19.63
N LYS A 222 14.07 6.85 18.63
CA LYS A 222 13.75 6.98 17.19
C LYS A 222 12.56 6.11 16.76
N SER A 223 12.59 4.82 17.07
CA SER A 223 11.53 3.87 16.73
C SER A 223 10.25 4.15 17.53
N MET A 224 10.39 4.64 18.80
CA MET A 224 9.25 5.12 19.58
C MET A 224 8.55 6.31 18.93
N LEU A 225 9.31 7.29 18.42
CA LEU A 225 8.78 8.44 17.70
C LEU A 225 8.06 8.00 16.40
N ALA A 226 8.71 7.17 15.59
CA ALA A 226 8.13 6.68 14.33
C ALA A 226 6.80 5.93 14.55
N ALA A 227 6.72 5.07 15.56
CA ALA A 227 5.53 4.28 15.88
C ALA A 227 4.32 5.14 16.33
N ARG A 228 4.48 6.43 16.58
CA ARG A 228 3.42 7.36 16.96
C ARG A 228 2.87 8.19 15.79
N ILE A 229 3.53 8.12 14.63
CA ILE A 229 3.09 8.84 13.43
C ILE A 229 1.68 8.44 13.00
N PRO A 230 1.27 7.16 13.00
CA PRO A 230 -0.11 6.81 12.65
C PRO A 230 -1.18 7.52 13.49
N GLY A 231 -0.87 7.81 14.75
CA GLY A 231 -1.79 8.50 15.68
C GLY A 231 -1.96 10.00 15.40
N ILE A 232 -1.10 10.61 14.59
CA ILE A 232 -1.19 12.03 14.23
C ILE A 232 -1.55 12.25 12.75
N LEU A 233 -1.68 11.17 11.96
CA LEU A 233 -2.12 11.24 10.57
C LEU A 233 -3.65 11.28 10.49
N PRO A 234 -4.23 12.10 9.59
CA PRO A 234 -5.67 12.06 9.35
C PRO A 234 -6.07 10.71 8.74
N PRO A 235 -7.31 10.26 8.96
CA PRO A 235 -7.80 9.02 8.36
C PRO A 235 -7.74 9.09 6.83
N LEU A 236 -7.71 7.93 6.19
CA LEU A 236 -7.81 7.83 4.73
C LEU A 236 -9.15 8.41 4.25
N SER A 237 -9.13 9.14 3.15
CA SER A 237 -10.35 9.46 2.39
C SER A 237 -10.99 8.16 1.85
N ALA A 238 -12.22 8.22 1.37
CA ALA A 238 -12.88 7.04 0.81
C ALA A 238 -12.10 6.46 -0.39
N ALA A 239 -11.59 7.33 -1.28
CA ALA A 239 -10.78 6.90 -2.42
C ALA A 239 -9.44 6.29 -1.98
N GLU A 240 -8.69 6.94 -1.08
CA GLU A 240 -7.44 6.40 -0.54
C GLU A 240 -7.64 5.06 0.18
N ALA A 241 -8.76 4.91 0.92
CA ALA A 241 -9.09 3.68 1.63
C ALA A 241 -9.38 2.54 0.65
N LEU A 242 -10.08 2.82 -0.45
CA LEU A 242 -10.35 1.84 -1.50
C LEU A 242 -9.05 1.39 -2.18
N GLU A 243 -8.22 2.32 -2.65
CA GLU A 243 -6.93 2.00 -3.29
C GLU A 243 -6.03 1.15 -2.36
N THR A 244 -5.93 1.54 -1.09
CA THR A 244 -5.13 0.82 -0.10
C THR A 244 -5.70 -0.59 0.14
N SER A 245 -7.02 -0.71 0.26
CA SER A 245 -7.69 -1.99 0.49
C SER A 245 -7.56 -2.94 -0.71
N MET A 246 -7.55 -2.43 -1.94
CA MET A 246 -7.30 -3.25 -3.13
C MET A 246 -5.91 -3.88 -3.10
N ILE A 247 -4.87 -3.11 -2.72
CA ILE A 247 -3.51 -3.64 -2.57
C ILE A 247 -3.45 -4.70 -1.46
N HIS A 248 -4.10 -4.44 -0.33
CA HIS A 248 -4.14 -5.36 0.81
C HIS A 248 -4.94 -6.63 0.50
N SER A 249 -6.04 -6.54 -0.25
CA SER A 249 -6.81 -7.67 -0.76
C SER A 249 -5.95 -8.62 -1.59
N LEU A 250 -5.19 -8.07 -2.56
CA LEU A 250 -4.28 -8.85 -3.41
C LEU A 250 -3.10 -9.47 -2.64
N ALA A 251 -2.74 -8.89 -1.51
CA ALA A 251 -1.75 -9.47 -0.60
C ALA A 251 -2.33 -10.51 0.37
N GLY A 252 -3.65 -10.60 0.48
CA GLY A 252 -4.33 -11.44 1.48
C GLY A 252 -4.23 -10.87 2.90
N LEU A 253 -4.18 -9.55 3.02
CA LEU A 253 -3.96 -8.82 4.29
C LEU A 253 -5.14 -7.92 4.68
N LEU A 254 -6.32 -8.11 4.08
CA LEU A 254 -7.52 -7.43 4.54
C LEU A 254 -8.01 -8.04 5.85
N ASP A 255 -8.02 -7.22 6.91
CA ASP A 255 -8.51 -7.62 8.22
C ASP A 255 -10.03 -7.84 8.15
N GLU A 256 -10.50 -9.06 8.43
CA GLU A 256 -11.91 -9.46 8.59
C GLU A 256 -12.89 -8.92 7.51
N GLY A 257 -12.38 -8.65 6.30
CA GLY A 257 -13.18 -8.21 5.16
C GLY A 257 -13.63 -6.75 5.19
N GLY A 258 -13.02 -5.90 6.03
CA GLY A 258 -13.38 -4.49 6.15
C GLY A 258 -12.44 -3.52 5.41
N ILE A 259 -12.99 -2.45 4.83
CA ILE A 259 -12.20 -1.31 4.33
C ILE A 259 -11.80 -0.42 5.50
N SER A 260 -10.54 -0.49 5.90
CA SER A 260 -10.01 0.35 6.98
C SER A 260 -9.69 1.76 6.49
N ARG A 261 -10.08 2.78 7.27
CA ARG A 261 -9.65 4.17 7.07
C ARG A 261 -8.37 4.52 7.82
N THR A 262 -7.75 3.53 8.48
CA THR A 262 -6.47 3.71 9.18
C THR A 262 -5.33 3.66 8.17
N ARG A 263 -4.41 4.63 8.24
CA ARG A 263 -3.23 4.65 7.37
C ARG A 263 -2.29 3.48 7.71
N PRO A 264 -1.82 2.73 6.71
CA PRO A 264 -0.88 1.65 6.94
C PRO A 264 0.41 2.14 7.59
N PHE A 265 0.95 1.35 8.50
CA PHE A 265 2.31 1.51 9.04
C PHE A 265 3.06 0.21 8.80
N ARG A 266 4.05 0.26 7.92
CA ARG A 266 4.86 -0.90 7.55
C ARG A 266 6.29 -0.73 8.06
N GLU A 267 6.79 -1.75 8.73
CA GLU A 267 8.11 -1.75 9.38
C GLU A 267 8.87 -3.03 8.97
N PRO A 268 9.40 -3.07 7.72
CA PRO A 268 10.19 -4.23 7.31
C PRO A 268 11.50 -4.30 8.07
N HIS A 269 11.91 -5.51 8.44
CA HIS A 269 13.20 -5.76 9.05
C HIS A 269 14.33 -5.54 8.02
N HIS A 270 15.50 -5.05 8.43
CA HIS A 270 16.62 -4.75 7.52
C HIS A 270 17.15 -5.99 6.75
N THR A 271 16.87 -7.21 7.22
CA THR A 271 17.18 -8.47 6.50
C THR A 271 16.15 -8.86 5.45
N ALA A 272 15.08 -8.10 5.27
CA ALA A 272 14.05 -8.40 4.28
C ALA A 272 14.64 -8.48 2.87
N SER A 273 14.17 -9.45 2.10
CA SER A 273 14.62 -9.63 0.71
C SER A 273 14.10 -8.50 -0.19
N MET A 274 14.77 -8.29 -1.33
CA MET A 274 14.32 -7.36 -2.37
C MET A 274 12.86 -7.63 -2.78
N ALA A 275 12.49 -8.90 -2.94
CA ALA A 275 11.12 -9.27 -3.30
C ALA A 275 10.10 -8.96 -2.19
N ALA A 276 10.49 -9.01 -0.93
CA ALA A 276 9.63 -8.60 0.17
C ALA A 276 9.39 -7.07 0.18
N ILE A 277 10.43 -6.30 -0.10
CA ILE A 277 10.36 -4.82 -0.09
C ILE A 277 9.63 -4.28 -1.32
N VAL A 278 10.06 -4.68 -2.51
CA VAL A 278 9.57 -4.13 -3.80
C VAL A 278 8.31 -4.86 -4.28
N GLY A 279 8.22 -6.12 -3.95
CA GLY A 279 7.24 -7.04 -4.52
C GLY A 279 7.91 -7.99 -5.51
N GLY A 280 7.21 -9.05 -5.86
CA GLY A 280 7.74 -10.04 -6.79
C GLY A 280 7.21 -11.45 -6.57
N GLY A 281 8.03 -12.43 -6.92
CA GLY A 281 7.65 -13.82 -6.89
C GLY A 281 6.84 -14.24 -8.12
N ARG A 282 6.37 -15.48 -8.13
CA ARG A 282 5.60 -16.05 -9.26
C ARG A 282 4.32 -15.27 -9.55
N SER A 283 3.64 -14.78 -8.52
CA SER A 283 2.36 -14.04 -8.64
C SER A 283 2.54 -12.53 -8.65
N ALA A 284 3.79 -12.00 -8.78
CA ALA A 284 4.13 -10.57 -8.72
C ALA A 284 3.39 -9.82 -7.59
N LYS A 285 3.32 -10.42 -6.40
CA LYS A 285 2.62 -9.85 -5.25
C LYS A 285 3.19 -8.48 -4.87
N PRO A 286 2.36 -7.55 -4.34
CA PRO A 286 2.84 -6.28 -3.84
C PRO A 286 3.81 -6.49 -2.67
N GLY A 287 4.86 -5.67 -2.60
CA GLY A 287 5.83 -5.64 -1.49
C GLY A 287 5.49 -4.58 -0.44
N GLU A 288 6.34 -4.45 0.58
CA GLU A 288 6.17 -3.52 1.69
C GLU A 288 6.02 -2.06 1.23
N ILE A 289 6.68 -1.67 0.13
CA ILE A 289 6.55 -0.34 -0.49
C ILE A 289 5.09 -0.07 -0.92
N SER A 290 4.47 -1.04 -1.58
CA SER A 290 3.08 -0.94 -2.04
C SER A 290 2.10 -1.09 -0.87
N LEU A 291 2.39 -1.97 0.09
CA LEU A 291 1.58 -2.15 1.29
C LEU A 291 1.56 -0.92 2.21
N ALA A 292 2.57 -0.04 2.07
CA ALA A 292 2.63 1.24 2.77
C ALA A 292 1.89 2.37 2.04
N HIS A 293 1.19 2.08 0.94
CA HIS A 293 0.48 3.08 0.14
C HIS A 293 -0.46 3.95 0.98
N HIS A 294 -0.43 5.26 0.79
CA HIS A 294 -1.11 6.28 1.60
C HIS A 294 -0.80 6.25 3.11
N GLY A 295 0.22 5.51 3.51
CA GLY A 295 0.65 5.35 4.89
C GLY A 295 2.11 5.70 5.12
N VAL A 296 2.73 4.95 6.02
CA VAL A 296 4.12 5.14 6.46
C VAL A 296 4.92 3.88 6.19
N LEU A 297 6.06 4.04 5.53
CA LEU A 297 7.11 3.03 5.46
C LEU A 297 8.20 3.44 6.45
N PHE A 298 8.29 2.74 7.59
CA PHE A 298 9.33 2.96 8.58
C PHE A 298 10.46 1.95 8.36
N MET A 299 11.67 2.46 8.16
CA MET A 299 12.86 1.65 7.98
C MET A 299 13.86 1.94 9.10
N ASP A 300 13.87 1.09 10.12
CA ASP A 300 14.82 1.19 11.21
C ASP A 300 16.20 0.64 10.78
N GLU A 301 17.25 1.14 11.41
CA GLU A 301 18.63 0.78 11.05
C GLU A 301 18.89 0.93 9.54
N PHE A 302 18.41 2.01 8.95
CA PHE A 302 18.38 2.25 7.51
C PHE A 302 19.68 1.93 6.76
N PRO A 303 20.89 2.27 7.27
CA PRO A 303 22.16 1.90 6.62
C PRO A 303 22.47 0.39 6.64
N GLU A 304 21.75 -0.43 7.43
CA GLU A 304 21.96 -1.88 7.48
C GLU A 304 21.24 -2.64 6.36
N PHE A 305 20.25 -2.01 5.72
CA PHE A 305 19.62 -2.58 4.53
C PHE A 305 20.64 -2.79 3.40
N PRO A 306 20.50 -3.87 2.61
CA PRO A 306 21.31 -4.05 1.42
C PRO A 306 21.28 -2.81 0.51
N ARG A 307 22.43 -2.39 -0.01
CA ARG A 307 22.54 -1.21 -0.87
C ARG A 307 21.59 -1.29 -2.09
N THR A 308 21.43 -2.47 -2.63
CA THR A 308 20.49 -2.72 -3.74
C THR A 308 19.05 -2.38 -3.36
N VAL A 309 18.61 -2.72 -2.13
CA VAL A 309 17.28 -2.37 -1.62
C VAL A 309 17.14 -0.85 -1.47
N LEU A 310 18.15 -0.19 -0.89
CA LEU A 310 18.13 1.27 -0.71
C LEU A 310 18.04 2.01 -2.05
N GLU A 311 18.79 1.59 -3.05
CA GLU A 311 18.75 2.23 -4.38
C GLU A 311 17.42 2.05 -5.10
N THR A 312 16.71 0.94 -4.87
CA THR A 312 15.38 0.73 -5.48
C THR A 312 14.31 1.65 -4.92
N LEU A 313 14.48 2.23 -3.72
CA LEU A 313 13.55 3.21 -3.16
C LEU A 313 13.53 4.54 -3.92
N ARG A 314 14.57 4.85 -4.69
CA ARG A 314 14.74 6.15 -5.35
C ARG A 314 13.61 6.47 -6.32
N GLN A 315 13.19 5.51 -7.13
CA GLN A 315 12.13 5.69 -8.10
C GLN A 315 10.76 5.78 -7.41
N PRO A 316 10.35 4.84 -6.53
CA PRO A 316 9.07 4.90 -5.81
C PRO A 316 8.84 6.21 -5.05
N ILE A 317 9.88 6.76 -4.42
CA ILE A 317 9.81 8.04 -3.69
C ILE A 317 9.50 9.22 -4.63
N GLU A 318 9.95 9.17 -5.89
CA GLU A 318 9.73 10.26 -6.86
C GLU A 318 8.43 10.07 -7.65
N THR A 319 8.17 8.85 -8.13
CA THR A 319 7.04 8.61 -9.03
C THR A 319 5.75 8.23 -8.31
N GLY A 320 5.83 7.77 -7.04
CA GLY A 320 4.69 7.22 -6.33
C GLY A 320 4.22 5.86 -6.87
N GLU A 321 5.04 5.22 -7.71
CA GLU A 321 4.75 3.91 -8.30
C GLU A 321 5.98 3.00 -8.24
N VAL A 322 5.74 1.71 -8.13
CA VAL A 322 6.76 0.68 -8.21
C VAL A 322 6.40 -0.32 -9.30
N THR A 323 7.37 -0.65 -10.15
CA THR A 323 7.21 -1.65 -11.20
C THR A 323 7.84 -2.98 -10.77
N VAL A 324 7.02 -4.02 -10.70
CA VAL A 324 7.45 -5.39 -10.47
C VAL A 324 7.61 -6.06 -11.82
N ALA A 325 8.86 -6.33 -12.22
CA ALA A 325 9.16 -6.97 -13.48
C ALA A 325 9.01 -8.50 -13.37
N ARG A 326 8.36 -9.10 -14.35
CA ARG A 326 8.27 -10.55 -14.60
C ARG A 326 8.82 -10.89 -15.96
N ALA A 327 9.06 -12.17 -16.21
CA ALA A 327 9.49 -12.64 -17.53
C ALA A 327 8.53 -12.20 -18.66
N ASN A 328 7.23 -12.12 -18.38
CA ASN A 328 6.19 -11.85 -19.37
C ASN A 328 5.29 -10.64 -19.07
N ALA A 329 5.53 -9.90 -17.99
CA ALA A 329 4.71 -8.75 -17.63
C ALA A 329 5.45 -7.74 -16.72
N HIS A 330 5.14 -6.46 -16.90
CA HIS A 330 5.57 -5.37 -16.01
C HIS A 330 4.35 -4.87 -15.25
N ILE A 331 4.23 -5.28 -13.99
CA ILE A 331 3.10 -4.92 -13.14
C ILE A 331 3.45 -3.66 -12.36
N ARG A 332 2.56 -2.66 -12.38
CA ARG A 332 2.71 -1.42 -11.61
C ARG A 332 1.82 -1.46 -10.38
N TYR A 333 2.39 -1.06 -9.25
CA TYR A 333 1.66 -0.84 -8.01
C TYR A 333 1.83 0.60 -7.56
N PRO A 334 0.76 1.28 -7.13
CA PRO A 334 0.88 2.59 -6.51
C PRO A 334 1.58 2.44 -5.15
N CYS A 335 2.39 3.44 -4.79
CA CYS A 335 3.19 3.42 -3.57
C CYS A 335 3.47 4.83 -3.03
N ARG A 336 2.44 5.67 -2.90
CA ARG A 336 2.53 7.02 -2.33
C ARG A 336 2.62 6.93 -0.81
N PHE A 337 3.78 6.62 -0.28
CA PHE A 337 4.03 6.50 1.16
C PHE A 337 4.86 7.66 1.70
N MET A 338 4.84 7.85 3.02
CA MET A 338 5.80 8.67 3.73
C MET A 338 6.93 7.78 4.22
N LEU A 339 8.16 8.02 3.73
CA LEU A 339 9.34 7.32 4.22
C LEU A 339 9.81 7.96 5.53
N VAL A 340 9.90 7.15 6.57
CA VAL A 340 10.56 7.50 7.81
C VAL A 340 11.70 6.52 8.02
N ALA A 341 12.93 7.02 8.03
CA ALA A 341 14.10 6.21 8.22
C ALA A 341 14.78 6.55 9.54
N ALA A 342 15.29 5.57 10.23
CA ALA A 342 16.09 5.76 11.43
C ALA A 342 17.51 5.22 11.25
N ALA A 343 18.50 5.94 11.74
CA ALA A 343 19.90 5.54 11.69
C ALA A 343 20.62 5.89 13.00
N ASN A 344 21.63 5.11 13.31
CA ASN A 344 22.60 5.51 14.32
C ASN A 344 23.64 6.46 13.67
N PRO A 345 24.34 7.30 14.43
CA PRO A 345 25.35 8.21 13.88
C PRO A 345 26.58 7.48 13.34
N CYS A 346 26.81 6.24 13.77
CA CYS A 346 27.86 5.33 13.31
C CYS A 346 27.48 3.90 13.67
N LYS A 347 28.21 2.91 13.17
CA LYS A 347 27.94 1.50 13.46
C LYS A 347 28.01 1.14 14.96
N CYS A 348 28.90 1.78 15.74
CA CYS A 348 28.97 1.60 17.19
C CYS A 348 27.89 2.40 17.96
N GLY A 349 27.25 3.38 17.31
CA GLY A 349 26.19 4.20 17.90
C GLY A 349 26.65 5.38 18.77
N HIS A 350 27.95 5.48 19.09
CA HIS A 350 28.46 6.40 20.11
C HIS A 350 29.37 7.51 19.55
N LEU A 351 29.18 7.93 18.29
CA LEU A 351 30.03 8.93 17.65
C LEU A 351 30.15 10.24 18.42
N ALA A 352 29.05 10.69 19.03
CA ALA A 352 28.99 11.94 19.81
C ALA A 352 29.47 11.80 21.26
N ASP A 353 29.72 10.58 21.76
CA ASP A 353 30.19 10.31 23.13
C ASP A 353 31.66 9.98 23.10
N ALA A 354 32.52 10.95 23.41
CA ALA A 354 33.96 10.78 23.38
C ALA A 354 34.48 9.62 24.26
N ALA A 355 33.78 9.29 25.35
CA ALA A 355 34.15 8.20 26.24
C ALA A 355 33.80 6.80 25.68
N ARG A 356 32.82 6.71 24.80
CA ARG A 356 32.34 5.45 24.21
C ARG A 356 32.60 5.33 22.73
N ALA A 357 33.08 6.40 22.10
CA ALA A 357 33.42 6.41 20.67
C ALA A 357 34.46 5.35 20.34
N CYS A 358 34.29 4.66 19.21
CA CYS A 358 35.27 3.70 18.74
C CYS A 358 36.57 4.43 18.25
N SER A 359 37.70 3.69 18.20
CA SER A 359 39.00 4.23 17.74
C SER A 359 39.01 4.79 16.33
N ARG A 360 37.98 4.52 15.51
CA ARG A 360 37.83 5.02 14.14
C ARG A 360 37.00 6.32 14.04
N ALA A 361 36.55 6.90 15.16
CA ALA A 361 35.83 8.18 15.12
C ALA A 361 36.73 9.32 14.60
N PRO A 362 36.22 10.24 13.75
CA PRO A 362 34.88 10.37 13.22
C PRO A 362 34.60 9.53 11.94
N LEU A 363 35.63 8.92 11.32
CA LEU A 363 35.52 8.20 10.05
C LEU A 363 34.50 7.08 10.06
N CYS A 364 34.25 6.45 11.22
CA CYS A 364 33.25 5.40 11.35
C CYS A 364 31.83 5.89 11.06
N GLY A 365 31.53 7.16 11.33
CA GLY A 365 30.24 7.78 10.99
C GLY A 365 30.10 8.01 9.49
N GLU A 366 31.18 8.48 8.86
CA GLU A 366 31.22 8.69 7.41
C GLU A 366 31.06 7.37 6.65
N ASP A 367 31.77 6.33 7.06
CA ASP A 367 31.68 4.99 6.47
C ASP A 367 30.25 4.40 6.62
N TYR A 368 29.61 4.62 7.77
CA TYR A 368 28.31 4.06 8.07
C TYR A 368 27.19 4.79 7.32
N LEU A 369 27.11 6.11 7.42
CA LEU A 369 26.11 6.91 6.69
C LEU A 369 26.39 6.96 5.19
N GLY A 370 27.65 6.82 4.77
CA GLY A 370 28.05 6.72 3.37
C GLY A 370 27.52 5.48 2.63
N ARG A 371 26.95 4.50 3.32
CA ARG A 371 26.20 3.39 2.72
C ARG A 371 24.91 3.88 2.03
N ILE A 372 24.36 5.00 2.50
CA ILE A 372 23.24 5.69 1.86
C ILE A 372 23.82 6.59 0.77
N SER A 373 23.39 6.38 -0.47
CA SER A 373 23.88 7.23 -1.58
C SER A 373 23.44 8.68 -1.40
N GLY A 374 24.28 9.63 -1.85
CA GLY A 374 23.95 11.05 -1.84
C GLY A 374 22.59 11.37 -2.48
N PRO A 375 22.29 10.82 -3.67
CA PRO A 375 20.99 11.00 -4.29
C PRO A 375 19.80 10.48 -3.48
N LEU A 376 19.96 9.41 -2.70
CA LEU A 376 18.90 8.92 -1.82
C LEU A 376 18.77 9.80 -0.57
N MET A 377 19.91 10.19 0.04
CA MET A 377 19.93 11.11 1.17
C MET A 377 19.29 12.46 0.81
N ASP A 378 19.49 12.92 -0.42
CA ASP A 378 18.90 14.17 -0.91
C ASP A 378 17.37 14.13 -1.00
N ARG A 379 16.75 12.92 -1.01
CA ARG A 379 15.30 12.73 -1.04
C ARG A 379 14.60 12.89 0.30
N PHE A 380 15.34 12.90 1.40
CA PHE A 380 14.78 13.24 2.70
C PHE A 380 14.58 14.75 2.82
N ASP A 381 13.36 15.17 3.12
CA ASP A 381 12.98 16.57 3.30
C ASP A 381 13.44 17.07 4.67
N LEU A 382 13.25 16.24 5.70
CA LEU A 382 13.56 16.52 7.09
C LEU A 382 14.69 15.59 7.56
N ARG A 383 15.75 16.16 8.12
CA ARG A 383 16.84 15.46 8.80
C ARG A 383 16.86 15.92 10.24
N VAL A 384 16.67 14.99 11.16
CA VAL A 384 16.41 15.28 12.56
C VAL A 384 17.41 14.54 13.44
N GLU A 385 18.15 15.28 14.23
CA GLU A 385 18.95 14.70 15.30
C GLU A 385 18.04 14.38 16.49
N VAL A 386 18.16 13.17 17.01
CA VAL A 386 17.45 12.65 18.18
C VAL A 386 18.48 12.36 19.26
N PRO A 387 18.81 13.35 20.10
CA PRO A 387 19.80 13.19 21.15
C PRO A 387 19.37 12.17 22.22
N PRO A 388 20.29 11.62 23.01
CA PRO A 388 19.92 10.77 24.14
C PRO A 388 19.12 11.61 25.15
N VAL A 389 18.08 11.01 25.76
CA VAL A 389 17.31 11.64 26.84
C VAL A 389 18.13 11.50 28.13
N ALA A 390 18.30 12.61 28.87
CA ALA A 390 18.95 12.56 30.16
C ALA A 390 18.10 11.76 31.14
N PHE A 391 18.73 10.96 32.02
CA PHE A 391 17.98 10.17 33.01
C PHE A 391 17.10 11.03 33.91
N ALA A 392 17.53 12.25 34.25
CA ALA A 392 16.75 13.20 35.01
C ALA A 392 15.43 13.60 34.31
N ASP A 393 15.42 13.64 32.98
CA ASP A 393 14.25 13.99 32.19
C ASP A 393 13.23 12.83 32.12
N LEU A 394 13.67 11.59 32.35
CA LEU A 394 12.79 10.42 32.35
C LEU A 394 11.80 10.42 33.53
N ASP A 395 12.19 11.02 34.65
CA ASP A 395 11.34 11.12 35.85
C ASP A 395 10.39 12.31 35.80
N LEU A 396 10.58 13.25 34.84
CA LEU A 396 9.70 14.41 34.69
C LEU A 396 8.31 13.98 34.18
N PRO A 397 7.25 14.70 34.55
CA PRO A 397 5.94 14.48 33.97
C PRO A 397 5.98 14.60 32.46
N SER A 398 5.07 13.91 31.78
CA SER A 398 4.96 13.97 30.33
C SER A 398 4.81 15.43 29.87
N SER A 399 5.72 15.88 29.03
CA SER A 399 5.72 17.24 28.46
C SER A 399 5.33 17.18 26.98
N GLY A 400 4.73 18.24 26.49
CA GLY A 400 4.30 18.36 25.10
C GLY A 400 2.83 18.03 24.87
N ASP A 401 2.39 18.24 23.64
CA ASP A 401 1.01 18.08 23.24
C ASP A 401 0.64 16.59 23.07
N PRO A 402 -0.56 16.18 23.50
CA PRO A 402 -1.09 14.86 23.18
C PRO A 402 -1.20 14.62 21.67
N SER A 403 -1.10 13.38 21.24
CA SER A 403 -1.26 13.00 19.82
C SER A 403 -2.54 13.53 19.20
N ALA A 404 -3.64 13.59 19.94
CA ALA A 404 -4.91 14.15 19.48
C ALA A 404 -4.81 15.64 19.10
N THR A 405 -4.15 16.46 19.94
CA THR A 405 -3.95 17.90 19.64
C THR A 405 -3.08 18.11 18.40
N VAL A 406 -2.02 17.30 18.26
CA VAL A 406 -1.16 17.33 17.07
C VAL A 406 -1.93 16.87 15.82
N ALA A 407 -2.71 15.81 15.94
CA ALA A 407 -3.56 15.31 14.86
C ALA A 407 -4.56 16.37 14.35
N ASP A 408 -5.16 17.14 15.25
CA ASP A 408 -6.07 18.24 14.89
C ASP A 408 -5.36 19.35 14.10
N ARG A 409 -4.12 19.72 14.47
CA ARG A 409 -3.32 20.69 13.71
C ARG A 409 -2.96 20.14 12.33
N VAL A 410 -2.51 18.89 12.27
CA VAL A 410 -2.21 18.20 11.02
C VAL A 410 -3.44 18.12 10.12
N ALA A 411 -4.61 17.77 10.66
CA ALA A 411 -5.85 17.70 9.90
C ALA A 411 -6.26 19.05 9.31
N ARG A 412 -6.12 20.16 10.08
CA ARG A 412 -6.38 21.52 9.58
C ARG A 412 -5.43 21.88 8.43
N ALA A 413 -4.13 21.64 8.59
CA ALA A 413 -3.14 21.91 7.54
C ALA A 413 -3.43 21.08 6.27
N ARG A 414 -3.78 19.80 6.42
CA ARG A 414 -4.17 18.92 5.30
C ARG A 414 -5.44 19.39 4.59
N LYS A 415 -6.42 19.91 5.32
CA LYS A 415 -7.64 20.48 4.74
C LYS A 415 -7.32 21.70 3.86
N VAL A 416 -6.43 22.59 4.29
CA VAL A 416 -5.95 23.72 3.48
C VAL A 416 -5.30 23.22 2.19
N GLN A 417 -4.44 22.19 2.27
CA GLN A 417 -3.79 21.60 1.12
C GLN A 417 -4.79 20.95 0.16
N THR A 418 -5.76 20.18 0.66
CA THR A 418 -6.82 19.58 -0.15
C THR A 418 -7.59 20.66 -0.95
N THR A 419 -7.92 21.80 -0.32
CA THR A 419 -8.57 22.91 -1.01
C THR A 419 -7.65 23.53 -2.07
N ARG A 420 -6.37 23.74 -1.74
CA ARG A 420 -5.35 24.30 -2.66
C ARG A 420 -5.17 23.44 -3.90
N PHE A 421 -5.12 22.12 -3.74
CA PHE A 421 -4.87 21.19 -4.84
C PHE A 421 -6.14 20.66 -5.54
N ALA A 422 -7.33 21.14 -5.17
CA ALA A 422 -8.58 20.65 -5.76
C ALA A 422 -8.64 20.74 -7.30
N ALA A 423 -7.96 21.73 -7.90
CA ALA A 423 -7.87 21.89 -9.36
C ALA A 423 -6.64 21.18 -9.99
N HIS A 424 -5.84 20.45 -9.19
CA HIS A 424 -4.59 19.83 -9.63
C HIS A 424 -4.64 18.32 -9.46
N PRO A 425 -5.16 17.55 -10.42
CA PRO A 425 -5.22 16.09 -10.36
C PRO A 425 -3.84 15.48 -10.05
N GLY A 426 -3.80 14.50 -9.15
CA GLY A 426 -2.56 13.84 -8.75
C GLY A 426 -1.78 14.52 -7.62
N HIS A 427 -2.17 15.74 -7.20
CA HIS A 427 -1.59 16.46 -6.06
C HIS A 427 -2.56 16.44 -4.88
N SER A 428 -2.09 16.10 -3.70
CA SER A 428 -2.91 16.06 -2.48
C SER A 428 -2.27 16.80 -1.30
N VAL A 429 -0.95 16.93 -1.33
CA VAL A 429 -0.16 17.52 -0.23
C VAL A 429 1.01 18.34 -0.77
N ASN A 430 1.60 19.17 0.08
CA ASN A 430 2.70 20.03 -0.35
C ASN A 430 3.94 19.28 -0.87
N ALA A 431 4.18 18.05 -0.45
CA ALA A 431 5.25 17.21 -0.98
C ALA A 431 5.08 16.90 -2.49
N ASP A 432 3.86 16.95 -3.00
CA ASP A 432 3.55 16.70 -4.43
C ASP A 432 3.83 17.91 -5.33
N ALA A 433 3.94 19.12 -4.76
CA ALA A 433 4.07 20.35 -5.54
C ALA A 433 5.44 20.46 -6.22
N GLU A 434 5.44 20.73 -7.54
CA GLU A 434 6.66 20.84 -8.35
C GLU A 434 6.58 22.01 -9.33
N GLY A 435 7.75 22.45 -9.84
CA GLY A 435 7.85 23.44 -10.88
C GLY A 435 7.08 24.72 -10.55
N ARG A 436 6.29 25.20 -11.52
CA ARG A 436 5.52 26.43 -11.41
C ARG A 436 4.52 26.42 -10.25
N LEU A 437 3.87 25.28 -10.01
CA LEU A 437 2.91 25.16 -8.91
C LEU A 437 3.59 25.39 -7.55
N LEU A 438 4.80 24.84 -7.34
CA LEU A 438 5.57 25.06 -6.13
C LEU A 438 5.95 26.55 -5.97
N GLU A 439 6.35 27.21 -7.06
CA GLU A 439 6.66 28.64 -7.05
C GLU A 439 5.45 29.47 -6.66
N GLU A 440 4.27 29.16 -7.20
CA GLU A 440 3.02 29.89 -6.89
C GLU A 440 2.65 29.79 -5.41
N ILE A 441 2.74 28.59 -4.82
CA ILE A 441 2.24 28.33 -3.45
C ILE A 441 3.26 28.57 -2.34
N ALA A 442 4.56 28.51 -2.67
CA ALA A 442 5.63 28.47 -1.66
C ALA A 442 6.67 29.60 -1.82
N THR A 443 6.42 30.60 -2.66
CA THR A 443 7.32 31.77 -2.78
C THR A 443 7.38 32.51 -1.44
N PRO A 444 8.59 32.63 -0.83
CA PRO A 444 8.75 33.33 0.43
C PRO A 444 8.66 34.85 0.26
N ASP A 445 8.41 35.56 1.37
CA ASP A 445 8.61 37.00 1.46
C ASP A 445 10.07 37.40 1.17
N ALA A 446 10.34 38.69 1.06
CA ALA A 446 11.66 39.20 0.67
C ALA A 446 12.77 38.76 1.66
N GLU A 447 12.48 38.76 2.94
CA GLU A 447 13.42 38.36 4.01
C GLU A 447 13.68 36.83 3.99
N GLY A 448 12.63 36.03 3.86
CA GLY A 448 12.74 34.57 3.75
C GLY A 448 13.50 34.16 2.49
N ARG A 449 13.26 34.84 1.35
CA ARG A 449 14.01 34.61 0.11
C ARG A 449 15.50 34.95 0.30
N ALA A 450 15.81 36.11 0.90
CA ALA A 450 17.20 36.48 1.16
C ALA A 450 17.91 35.50 2.09
N LEU A 451 17.22 34.96 3.11
CA LEU A 451 17.76 33.90 3.95
C LEU A 451 18.05 32.64 3.15
N LEU A 452 17.07 32.15 2.36
CA LEU A 452 17.19 30.92 1.60
C LEU A 452 18.31 31.00 0.57
N THR A 453 18.47 32.15 -0.12
CA THR A 453 19.56 32.37 -1.08
C THR A 453 20.93 32.31 -0.39
N ARG A 454 21.11 33.01 0.72
CA ARG A 454 22.37 32.96 1.50
C ARG A 454 22.72 31.54 1.97
N VAL A 455 21.71 30.79 2.41
CA VAL A 455 21.89 29.40 2.84
C VAL A 455 22.27 28.52 1.65
N ALA A 456 21.57 28.69 0.51
CA ALA A 456 21.84 27.92 -0.68
C ALA A 456 23.29 28.13 -1.18
N GLU A 457 23.78 29.36 -1.18
CA GLU A 457 25.15 29.70 -1.55
C GLU A 457 26.18 29.16 -0.55
N ARG A 458 25.94 29.40 0.77
CA ARG A 458 26.90 29.02 1.82
C ARG A 458 27.08 27.49 1.94
N PHE A 459 25.96 26.73 1.86
CA PHE A 459 25.96 25.28 2.08
C PHE A 459 25.86 24.47 0.79
N GLY A 460 25.94 25.13 -0.37
CA GLY A 460 25.91 24.46 -1.67
C GLY A 460 24.65 23.64 -1.92
N LEU A 461 23.46 24.18 -1.58
CA LEU A 461 22.21 23.47 -1.80
C LEU A 461 21.98 23.21 -3.28
N THR A 462 21.64 21.97 -3.62
CA THR A 462 21.18 21.65 -4.99
C THR A 462 19.83 22.31 -5.27
N ALA A 463 19.46 22.49 -6.54
CA ALA A 463 18.13 22.97 -6.91
C ALA A 463 17.02 22.10 -6.30
N ARG A 464 17.22 20.79 -6.21
CA ARG A 464 16.32 19.88 -5.52
C ARG A 464 16.23 20.19 -4.03
N GLY A 465 17.36 20.39 -3.37
CA GLY A 465 17.41 20.77 -1.97
C GLY A 465 16.69 22.09 -1.68
N TYR A 466 16.85 23.08 -2.56
CA TYR A 466 16.14 24.36 -2.50
C TYR A 466 14.61 24.17 -2.55
N HIS A 467 14.09 23.42 -3.54
CA HIS A 467 12.66 23.15 -3.67
C HIS A 467 12.09 22.36 -2.48
N ARG A 468 12.88 21.43 -1.90
CA ARG A 468 12.44 20.71 -0.69
C ARG A 468 12.28 21.63 0.53
N VAL A 469 13.19 22.59 0.71
CA VAL A 469 13.04 23.62 1.76
C VAL A 469 11.76 24.42 1.54
N LEU A 470 11.43 24.80 0.30
CA LEU A 470 10.19 25.52 0.00
C LEU A 470 8.93 24.70 0.33
N ARG A 471 8.91 23.40 -0.02
CA ARG A 471 7.77 22.50 0.32
C ARG A 471 7.57 22.41 1.83
N VAL A 472 8.66 22.24 2.59
CA VAL A 472 8.63 22.18 4.05
C VAL A 472 8.19 23.51 4.63
N ALA A 473 8.73 24.64 4.16
CA ALA A 473 8.37 25.98 4.61
C ALA A 473 6.87 26.28 4.35
N ARG A 474 6.32 25.85 3.20
CA ARG A 474 4.88 25.96 2.93
C ARG A 474 4.06 25.13 3.92
N THR A 475 4.51 23.94 4.26
CA THR A 475 3.82 23.08 5.24
C THR A 475 3.84 23.68 6.63
N ILE A 476 4.96 24.29 7.05
CA ILE A 476 5.07 25.00 8.33
C ILE A 476 4.10 26.18 8.35
N ALA A 477 4.04 26.95 7.25
CA ALA A 477 3.10 28.07 7.14
C ALA A 477 1.62 27.61 7.19
N ASP A 478 1.29 26.44 6.61
CA ASP A 478 -0.06 25.85 6.70
C ASP A 478 -0.39 25.42 8.15
N LEU A 479 0.57 24.88 8.89
CA LEU A 479 0.41 24.56 10.32
C LEU A 479 0.20 25.79 11.19
N ASP A 480 0.85 26.88 10.84
CA ASP A 480 0.74 28.17 11.52
C ASP A 480 -0.47 29.00 11.01
N ALA A 481 -1.32 28.42 10.16
CA ALA A 481 -2.47 29.09 9.53
C ALA A 481 -2.09 30.39 8.79
N SER A 482 -0.89 30.44 8.20
CA SER A 482 -0.37 31.59 7.44
C SER A 482 -0.58 31.41 5.93
N ASP A 483 -1.20 32.37 5.27
CA ASP A 483 -1.39 32.34 3.83
C ASP A 483 -0.05 32.49 3.07
N ALA A 484 0.88 33.25 3.61
CA ALA A 484 2.19 33.52 3.04
C ALA A 484 3.31 32.75 3.74
N VAL A 485 4.29 32.32 2.95
CA VAL A 485 5.55 31.78 3.48
C VAL A 485 6.44 32.95 3.91
N ARG A 486 6.76 33.02 5.20
CA ARG A 486 7.54 34.10 5.81
C ARG A 486 8.90 33.61 6.31
N LEU A 487 9.78 34.55 6.65
CA LEU A 487 11.12 34.28 7.21
C LEU A 487 11.14 33.17 8.28
N PRO A 488 10.27 33.17 9.33
CA PRO A 488 10.32 32.10 10.35
C PRO A 488 10.10 30.70 9.77
N HIS A 489 9.17 30.55 8.82
CA HIS A 489 8.87 29.27 8.18
C HIS A 489 10.06 28.74 7.37
N VAL A 490 10.75 29.64 6.66
CA VAL A 490 11.96 29.30 5.91
C VAL A 490 13.09 28.93 6.88
N ALA A 491 13.27 29.69 7.97
CA ALA A 491 14.32 29.44 8.95
C ALA A 491 14.15 28.06 9.62
N GLU A 492 12.91 27.71 10.04
CA GLU A 492 12.60 26.39 10.59
C GLU A 492 12.87 25.28 9.55
N ALA A 493 12.40 25.42 8.31
CA ALA A 493 12.60 24.43 7.24
C ALA A 493 14.08 24.20 6.94
N VAL A 494 14.88 25.27 6.85
CA VAL A 494 16.34 25.22 6.66
C VAL A 494 17.02 24.46 7.80
N SER A 495 16.58 24.66 9.04
CA SER A 495 17.16 24.00 10.21
C SER A 495 17.10 22.47 10.13
N TYR A 496 16.03 21.91 9.53
CA TYR A 496 15.93 20.48 9.31
C TYR A 496 16.76 19.99 8.11
N ARG A 497 17.06 20.84 7.15
CA ARG A 497 17.90 20.45 6.00
C ARG A 497 19.37 20.40 6.35
N LEU A 498 19.84 21.31 7.19
CA LEU A 498 21.25 21.47 7.56
C LEU A 498 21.70 20.61 8.75
N ALA A 499 20.79 19.99 9.47
CA ALA A 499 21.07 19.25 10.72
C ALA A 499 22.19 18.19 10.63
N LEU A 500 22.67 17.85 9.43
CA LEU A 500 23.74 16.88 9.19
C LEU A 500 24.85 17.40 8.27
N SER A 501 24.82 18.68 7.91
CA SER A 501 25.90 19.27 7.14
C SER A 501 27.11 19.49 8.05
N LYS A 502 28.26 19.00 7.63
CA LYS A 502 29.54 19.21 8.31
C LYS A 502 29.88 20.70 8.29
N GLU A 503 29.42 21.44 9.30
CA GLU A 503 30.01 22.68 9.74
C GLU A 503 29.46 23.00 11.13
N VAL A 504 30.09 22.50 12.15
CA VAL A 504 30.34 23.21 13.38
C VAL A 504 31.81 23.07 13.70
#